data_bbf2db9e6ac83641d430fb5def69a15d
#
_entry.id   bbf2db9e6ac83641d430fb5def69a15d
#
_cell.length_a   1.000
_cell.length_b   1.000
_cell.length_c   1.000
_cell.angle_alpha   90.00
_cell.angle_beta   90.00
_cell.angle_gamma   90.00
#
_symmetry.space_group_name_H-M   'P 1'
#
loop_
_entity.id
_entity.type
_entity.pdbx_description
1 polymer ?
#
loop_
_entity_poly.entity_id
_entity_poly.type
_entity_poly.pdbx_seq_one_letter_code
_entity_poly.pdbx_strand_id
1 'polypeptide(L)'
;MLKNLIRPRWIALTVALLFLIFLFIRLSNWQFDRYHQRILRNELTTSALSSEPRDIDSISQISGMKQWEKIELRGTYLNEQSKLVRKQYLGNNLGFWVITPFKIQNEDIILINRGWIPIGSSASTNQSIPSAPIGIVNIEGYLQPFKKANSQPKDLPVNQVNAIDFKYYDLLISKDFYLQLAKSSPMDNQVAIIPLPELSNGPHFSYAIQWILFALLLPIGWYILLKNESKEV
;
A
#
# COMPACT_ATOMS: atom_id res chain seq x y z
N MET A 1 -55.15 12.35 -0.29
CA MET A 1 -53.89 11.65 -0.11
C MET A 1 -53.95 10.16 -0.48
N LEU A 2 -54.77 9.33 0.17
CA LEU A 2 -54.83 7.85 -0.12
C LEU A 2 -55.23 7.52 -1.57
N LYS A 3 -56.17 8.25 -2.18
CA LYS A 3 -56.58 8.07 -3.58
C LYS A 3 -55.45 8.38 -4.60
N ASN A 4 -54.51 9.23 -4.24
CA ASN A 4 -53.38 9.57 -5.12
C ASN A 4 -52.30 8.46 -5.14
N LEU A 5 -52.16 7.71 -4.05
CA LEU A 5 -51.18 6.59 -3.97
C LEU A 5 -51.43 5.46 -4.98
N ILE A 6 -52.73 5.28 -5.40
CA ILE A 6 -53.12 4.23 -6.33
C ILE A 6 -52.86 4.61 -7.81
N ARG A 7 -52.58 5.89 -8.08
CA ARG A 7 -52.25 6.34 -9.44
C ARG A 7 -50.94 5.70 -9.92
N PRO A 8 -50.84 5.22 -11.18
CA PRO A 8 -49.66 4.54 -11.69
C PRO A 8 -48.35 5.30 -11.47
N ARG A 9 -48.39 6.63 -11.58
CA ARG A 9 -47.23 7.51 -11.32
C ARG A 9 -46.72 7.38 -9.89
N TRP A 10 -47.60 7.38 -8.88
CA TRP A 10 -47.25 7.30 -7.46
C TRP A 10 -46.76 5.89 -7.09
N ILE A 11 -47.34 4.86 -7.68
CA ILE A 11 -46.85 3.48 -7.53
C ILE A 11 -45.40 3.37 -8.06
N ALA A 12 -45.14 3.89 -9.26
CA ALA A 12 -43.79 3.88 -9.84
C ALA A 12 -42.77 4.67 -8.96
N LEU A 13 -43.17 5.87 -8.49
CA LEU A 13 -42.31 6.66 -7.58
C LEU A 13 -42.07 5.96 -6.26
N THR A 14 -43.04 5.27 -5.69
CA THR A 14 -42.85 4.51 -4.44
C THR A 14 -41.96 3.30 -4.63
N VAL A 15 -42.09 2.57 -5.75
CA VAL A 15 -41.19 1.46 -6.09
C VAL A 15 -39.78 1.97 -6.29
N ALA A 16 -39.59 3.09 -7.01
CA ALA A 16 -38.28 3.69 -7.19
C ALA A 16 -37.68 4.16 -5.85
N LEU A 17 -38.48 4.75 -4.98
CA LEU A 17 -38.08 5.15 -3.63
C LEU A 17 -37.55 3.95 -2.82
N LEU A 18 -38.34 2.87 -2.76
CA LEU A 18 -37.94 1.66 -2.02
C LEU A 18 -36.67 1.04 -2.59
N PHE A 19 -36.54 1.03 -3.91
CA PHE A 19 -35.31 0.56 -4.56
C PHE A 19 -34.10 1.44 -4.20
N LEU A 20 -34.23 2.76 -4.19
CA LEU A 20 -33.16 3.69 -3.82
C LEU A 20 -32.78 3.54 -2.34
N ILE A 21 -33.76 3.40 -1.44
CA ILE A 21 -33.50 3.16 -0.01
C ILE A 21 -32.70 1.85 0.15
N PHE A 22 -33.14 0.77 -0.50
CA PHE A 22 -32.42 -0.50 -0.48
C PHE A 22 -30.99 -0.33 -0.99
N LEU A 23 -30.81 0.37 -2.11
CA LEU A 23 -29.49 0.62 -2.70
C LEU A 23 -28.59 1.40 -1.73
N PHE A 24 -29.08 2.46 -1.10
CA PHE A 24 -28.30 3.28 -0.16
C PHE A 24 -27.92 2.50 1.09
N ILE A 25 -28.81 1.65 1.62
CA ILE A 25 -28.49 0.74 2.73
C ILE A 25 -27.36 -0.25 2.31
N ARG A 26 -27.44 -0.81 1.10
CA ARG A 26 -26.39 -1.71 0.59
C ARG A 26 -25.06 -0.99 0.44
N LEU A 27 -25.04 0.24 -0.05
CA LEU A 27 -23.84 1.07 -0.19
C LEU A 27 -23.25 1.43 1.18
N SER A 28 -24.10 1.77 2.15
CA SER A 28 -23.67 2.04 3.53
C SER A 28 -23.00 0.81 4.15
N ASN A 29 -23.63 -0.35 4.08
CA ASN A 29 -23.05 -1.60 4.61
C ASN A 29 -21.71 -1.91 3.95
N TRP A 30 -21.61 -1.76 2.62
CA TRP A 30 -20.36 -1.96 1.90
C TRP A 30 -19.26 -0.99 2.38
N GLN A 31 -19.58 0.27 2.66
CA GLN A 31 -18.63 1.25 3.21
C GLN A 31 -18.20 0.88 4.64
N PHE A 32 -19.13 0.42 5.49
CA PHE A 32 -18.78 -0.08 6.83
C PHE A 32 -17.85 -1.29 6.78
N ASP A 33 -18.10 -2.25 5.87
CA ASP A 33 -17.22 -3.40 5.69
C ASP A 33 -15.81 -2.96 5.28
N ARG A 34 -15.70 -1.99 4.37
CA ARG A 34 -14.40 -1.41 3.97
C ARG A 34 -13.69 -0.70 5.12
N TYR A 35 -14.45 0.03 5.94
CA TYR A 35 -13.91 0.69 7.12
C TYR A 35 -13.34 -0.32 8.13
N HIS A 36 -14.10 -1.37 8.48
CA HIS A 36 -13.65 -2.41 9.39
C HIS A 36 -12.42 -3.17 8.87
N GLN A 37 -12.41 -3.54 7.59
CA GLN A 37 -11.25 -4.18 6.96
C GLN A 37 -10.00 -3.28 7.05
N ARG A 38 -10.17 -1.97 6.93
CA ARG A 38 -9.05 -1.04 7.00
C ARG A 38 -8.53 -0.87 8.43
N ILE A 39 -9.41 -0.77 9.42
CA ILE A 39 -9.03 -0.76 10.85
C ILE A 39 -8.22 -2.01 11.18
N LEU A 40 -8.75 -3.19 10.87
CA LEU A 40 -8.08 -4.46 11.18
C LEU A 40 -6.69 -4.54 10.54
N ARG A 41 -6.56 -4.10 9.28
CA ARG A 41 -5.26 -4.04 8.59
C ARG A 41 -4.31 -3.06 9.28
N ASN A 42 -4.79 -1.89 9.67
CA ASN A 42 -3.98 -0.89 10.37
C ASN A 42 -3.51 -1.40 11.73
N GLU A 43 -4.36 -2.07 12.50
CA GLU A 43 -4.02 -2.68 13.78
C GLU A 43 -2.92 -3.74 13.63
N LEU A 44 -3.05 -4.65 12.66
CA LEU A 44 -2.04 -5.66 12.36
C LEU A 44 -0.70 -5.01 11.96
N THR A 45 -0.76 -3.96 11.13
CA THR A 45 0.44 -3.23 10.71
C THR A 45 1.08 -2.50 11.90
N THR A 46 0.28 -1.82 12.73
CA THR A 46 0.78 -1.13 13.94
C THR A 46 1.45 -2.11 14.89
N SER A 47 0.82 -3.25 15.15
CA SER A 47 1.38 -4.30 16.00
C SER A 47 2.72 -4.81 15.47
N ALA A 48 2.82 -5.06 14.16
CA ALA A 48 4.06 -5.49 13.52
C ALA A 48 5.16 -4.41 13.60
N LEU A 49 4.82 -3.14 13.33
CA LEU A 49 5.76 -2.02 13.38
C LEU A 49 6.28 -1.73 14.79
N SER A 50 5.50 -1.99 15.83
CA SER A 50 5.86 -1.77 17.24
C SER A 50 6.56 -2.96 17.89
N SER A 51 6.71 -4.09 17.18
CA SER A 51 7.42 -5.25 17.70
C SER A 51 8.92 -4.96 17.84
N GLU A 52 9.57 -5.60 18.81
CA GLU A 52 11.03 -5.58 18.92
C GLU A 52 11.66 -6.25 17.70
N PRO A 53 12.82 -5.76 17.21
CA PRO A 53 13.53 -6.38 16.12
C PRO A 53 13.94 -7.81 16.49
N ARG A 54 13.75 -8.75 15.57
CA ARG A 54 14.22 -10.10 15.71
C ARG A 54 15.59 -10.22 15.02
N ASP A 55 16.60 -10.68 15.74
CA ASP A 55 17.91 -11.01 15.16
C ASP A 55 17.79 -12.25 14.28
N ILE A 56 18.28 -12.17 13.06
CA ILE A 56 18.17 -13.20 12.02
C ILE A 56 19.56 -13.55 11.47
N ASP A 57 19.93 -14.81 11.68
CA ASP A 57 21.20 -15.39 11.19
C ASP A 57 21.02 -16.18 9.90
N SER A 58 19.80 -16.59 9.56
CA SER A 58 19.48 -17.39 8.39
C SER A 58 18.15 -17.00 7.77
N ILE A 59 18.07 -17.02 6.43
CA ILE A 59 16.82 -16.75 5.68
C ILE A 59 15.72 -17.75 6.03
N SER A 60 16.06 -18.97 6.43
CA SER A 60 15.05 -19.95 6.87
C SER A 60 14.21 -19.47 8.07
N GLN A 61 14.76 -18.61 8.92
CA GLN A 61 14.06 -18.02 10.07
C GLN A 61 12.99 -16.99 9.66
N ILE A 62 13.09 -16.45 8.44
CA ILE A 62 12.12 -15.50 7.89
C ILE A 62 10.85 -16.23 7.40
N SER A 63 10.94 -17.55 7.15
CA SER A 63 9.80 -18.35 6.70
C SER A 63 8.66 -18.29 7.72
N GLY A 64 7.45 -17.93 7.26
CA GLY A 64 6.27 -17.76 8.11
C GLY A 64 6.14 -16.40 8.81
N MET A 65 7.12 -15.52 8.71
CA MET A 65 7.00 -14.13 9.16
C MET A 65 6.01 -13.36 8.29
N LYS A 66 5.56 -12.21 8.80
CA LYS A 66 4.55 -11.38 8.14
C LYS A 66 5.15 -10.06 7.63
N GLN A 67 4.43 -9.45 6.72
CA GLN A 67 4.74 -8.09 6.27
C GLN A 67 4.80 -7.12 7.47
N TRP A 68 5.76 -6.20 7.46
CA TRP A 68 6.05 -5.19 8.48
C TRP A 68 6.67 -5.73 9.78
N GLU A 69 6.89 -7.03 9.92
CA GLU A 69 7.70 -7.52 11.03
C GLU A 69 9.13 -6.97 10.91
N LYS A 70 9.68 -6.56 12.04
CA LYS A 70 10.97 -5.94 12.14
C LYS A 70 12.06 -6.98 12.38
N ILE A 71 13.13 -6.91 11.59
CA ILE A 71 14.28 -7.79 11.76
C ILE A 71 15.57 -6.99 11.78
N GLU A 72 16.58 -7.56 12.44
CA GLU A 72 17.96 -7.11 12.43
C GLU A 72 18.82 -8.15 11.73
N LEU A 73 19.75 -7.68 10.88
CA LEU A 73 20.67 -8.51 10.11
C LEU A 73 22.08 -7.94 10.22
N ARG A 74 23.06 -8.84 10.20
CA ARG A 74 24.46 -8.48 10.12
C ARG A 74 25.12 -9.12 8.90
N GLY A 75 25.82 -8.31 8.09
CA GLY A 75 26.42 -8.81 6.85
C GLY A 75 27.08 -7.74 6.03
N THR A 76 27.15 -7.95 4.71
CA THR A 76 27.82 -7.05 3.76
C THR A 76 26.95 -6.79 2.53
N TYR A 77 26.98 -5.57 2.01
CA TYR A 77 26.31 -5.22 0.76
C TYR A 77 27.10 -5.69 -0.46
N LEU A 78 26.40 -6.22 -1.45
CA LEU A 78 26.96 -6.55 -2.77
C LEU A 78 26.72 -5.38 -3.73
N ASN A 79 27.49 -4.31 -3.57
CA ASN A 79 27.29 -3.02 -4.22
C ASN A 79 27.22 -3.09 -5.76
N GLU A 80 28.04 -3.94 -6.39
CA GLU A 80 28.12 -4.08 -7.85
C GLU A 80 26.82 -4.62 -8.46
N GLN A 81 25.98 -5.28 -7.66
CA GLN A 81 24.71 -5.85 -8.09
C GLN A 81 23.50 -4.98 -7.73
N SER A 82 23.75 -3.76 -7.32
CA SER A 82 22.69 -2.80 -7.02
C SER A 82 21.85 -2.47 -8.26
N LYS A 83 20.54 -2.29 -8.08
CA LYS A 83 19.60 -1.88 -9.13
C LYS A 83 18.69 -0.76 -8.65
N LEU A 84 18.18 0.02 -9.60
CA LEU A 84 17.24 1.10 -9.38
C LEU A 84 15.85 0.70 -9.81
N VAL A 85 14.90 0.77 -8.89
CA VAL A 85 13.48 0.60 -9.20
C VAL A 85 12.88 1.93 -9.62
N ARG A 86 12.35 1.98 -10.83
CA ARG A 86 11.82 3.21 -11.45
C ARG A 86 10.47 3.64 -10.87
N LYS A 87 10.12 4.91 -11.17
CA LYS A 87 8.80 5.51 -10.88
C LYS A 87 8.43 5.48 -9.41
N GLN A 88 9.42 5.73 -8.54
CA GLN A 88 9.22 5.82 -7.11
C GLN A 88 9.15 7.27 -6.67
N TYR A 89 8.18 7.59 -5.81
CA TYR A 89 7.96 8.93 -5.32
C TYR A 89 8.34 9.04 -3.85
N LEU A 90 8.97 10.15 -3.49
CA LEU A 90 9.14 10.60 -2.10
C LEU A 90 8.48 11.97 -1.99
N GLY A 91 7.33 12.03 -1.33
CA GLY A 91 6.44 13.18 -1.44
C GLY A 91 6.00 13.39 -2.89
N ASN A 92 6.23 14.59 -3.42
CA ASN A 92 5.93 14.95 -4.82
C ASN A 92 7.11 14.73 -5.79
N ASN A 93 8.25 14.27 -5.28
CA ASN A 93 9.45 14.13 -6.09
C ASN A 93 9.56 12.73 -6.68
N LEU A 94 9.68 12.67 -8.01
CA LEU A 94 9.91 11.41 -8.72
C LEU A 94 11.38 10.99 -8.60
N GLY A 95 11.62 9.70 -8.40
CA GLY A 95 12.95 9.13 -8.25
C GLY A 95 13.00 7.62 -8.42
N PHE A 96 13.95 7.02 -7.74
CA PHE A 96 14.22 5.59 -7.76
C PHE A 96 14.35 5.05 -6.34
N TRP A 97 13.94 3.80 -6.13
CA TRP A 97 14.42 3.04 -4.98
C TRP A 97 15.73 2.36 -5.33
N VAL A 98 16.62 2.33 -4.37
CA VAL A 98 17.92 1.67 -4.48
C VAL A 98 17.84 0.29 -3.82
N ILE A 99 17.96 -0.76 -4.64
CA ILE A 99 17.92 -2.14 -4.17
C ILE A 99 19.30 -2.73 -4.28
N THR A 100 19.84 -3.19 -3.17
CA THR A 100 21.16 -3.84 -3.10
C THR A 100 21.02 -5.21 -2.44
N PRO A 101 21.55 -6.28 -3.04
CA PRO A 101 21.66 -7.56 -2.36
C PRO A 101 22.58 -7.44 -1.13
N PHE A 102 22.19 -8.12 -0.06
CA PHE A 102 22.90 -8.13 1.21
C PHE A 102 23.19 -9.58 1.60
N LYS A 103 24.45 -9.88 1.81
CA LYS A 103 24.94 -11.19 2.20
C LYS A 103 25.08 -11.22 3.71
N ILE A 104 24.29 -12.05 4.38
CA ILE A 104 24.36 -12.27 5.83
C ILE A 104 25.45 -13.27 6.20
N GLN A 105 25.72 -13.44 7.48
CA GLN A 105 26.89 -14.17 7.96
C GLN A 105 26.97 -15.65 7.49
N ASN A 106 25.81 -16.29 7.29
CA ASN A 106 25.76 -17.68 6.80
C ASN A 106 25.76 -17.82 5.26
N GLU A 107 26.18 -16.78 4.54
CA GLU A 107 26.22 -16.71 3.07
C GLU A 107 24.83 -16.55 2.39
N ASP A 108 23.72 -16.58 3.12
CA ASP A 108 22.40 -16.32 2.56
C ASP A 108 22.30 -14.87 2.04
N ILE A 109 21.50 -14.66 1.00
CA ILE A 109 21.34 -13.34 0.37
C ILE A 109 19.88 -12.90 0.43
N ILE A 110 19.66 -11.66 0.90
CA ILE A 110 18.38 -10.98 0.90
C ILE A 110 18.49 -9.66 0.15
N LEU A 111 17.42 -9.22 -0.54
CA LEU A 111 17.39 -7.90 -1.15
C LEU A 111 17.05 -6.83 -0.11
N ILE A 112 17.82 -5.75 -0.10
CA ILE A 112 17.57 -4.59 0.76
C ILE A 112 17.12 -3.41 -0.12
N ASN A 113 15.95 -2.88 0.16
CA ASN A 113 15.55 -1.57 -0.31
C ASN A 113 16.18 -0.54 0.63
N ARG A 114 17.33 -0.01 0.23
CA ARG A 114 18.11 0.93 1.02
C ARG A 114 17.42 2.27 1.23
N GLY A 115 16.63 2.70 0.24
CA GLY A 115 15.96 3.99 0.29
C GLY A 115 15.70 4.55 -1.11
N TRP A 116 15.47 5.85 -1.15
CA TRP A 116 15.12 6.60 -2.35
C TRP A 116 16.23 7.58 -2.75
N ILE A 117 16.41 7.75 -4.07
CA ILE A 117 17.24 8.81 -4.66
C ILE A 117 16.44 9.58 -5.71
N PRO A 118 16.70 10.90 -5.89
CA PRO A 118 16.05 11.68 -6.92
C PRO A 118 16.47 11.25 -8.32
N ILE A 119 15.66 11.57 -9.31
CA ILE A 119 16.03 11.50 -10.71
C ILE A 119 17.14 12.51 -10.95
N GLY A 120 18.18 12.09 -11.70
CA GLY A 120 19.17 13.02 -12.25
C GLY A 120 18.62 13.83 -13.44
N SER A 121 19.45 14.14 -14.40
CA SER A 121 19.06 14.93 -15.59
C SER A 121 18.00 14.26 -16.46
N SER A 122 17.88 12.93 -16.44
CA SER A 122 16.86 12.15 -17.18
C SER A 122 16.64 10.78 -16.57
N ALA A 123 15.38 10.33 -16.54
CA ALA A 123 15.02 8.98 -16.08
C ALA A 123 15.43 7.86 -17.03
N SER A 124 15.73 8.17 -18.29
CA SER A 124 16.09 7.21 -19.33
C SER A 124 17.59 7.04 -19.51
N THR A 125 18.41 7.84 -18.83
CA THR A 125 19.87 7.69 -18.84
C THR A 125 20.33 6.75 -17.74
N ASN A 126 21.54 6.18 -17.91
CA ASN A 126 22.17 5.37 -16.89
C ASN A 126 22.45 6.24 -15.65
N GLN A 127 21.68 5.99 -14.58
CA GLN A 127 21.78 6.74 -13.32
C GLN A 127 22.89 6.11 -12.46
N SER A 128 23.74 6.95 -11.87
CA SER A 128 24.69 6.48 -10.87
C SER A 128 23.99 5.97 -9.64
N ILE A 129 24.37 4.81 -9.16
CA ILE A 129 23.85 4.21 -7.93
C ILE A 129 24.82 4.53 -6.79
N PRO A 130 24.35 5.18 -5.71
CA PRO A 130 25.21 5.44 -4.55
C PRO A 130 25.68 4.12 -3.92
N SER A 131 26.98 3.98 -3.63
CA SER A 131 27.51 2.82 -2.96
C SER A 131 27.00 2.72 -1.52
N ALA A 132 26.59 1.53 -1.10
CA ALA A 132 26.29 1.26 0.30
C ALA A 132 27.58 1.23 1.14
N PRO A 133 27.47 1.36 2.46
CA PRO A 133 28.63 1.21 3.36
C PRO A 133 29.40 -0.08 3.11
N ILE A 134 30.74 0.02 3.13
CA ILE A 134 31.65 -1.11 2.87
C ILE A 134 31.96 -1.83 4.20
N GLY A 135 32.19 -3.14 4.12
CA GLY A 135 32.50 -3.98 5.28
C GLY A 135 31.25 -4.53 5.96
N ILE A 136 31.41 -4.93 7.21
CA ILE A 136 30.31 -5.50 8.00
C ILE A 136 29.39 -4.38 8.46
N VAL A 137 28.10 -4.50 8.17
CA VAL A 137 27.03 -3.55 8.49
C VAL A 137 25.96 -4.26 9.30
N ASN A 138 25.50 -3.62 10.37
CA ASN A 138 24.26 -4.03 11.05
C ASN A 138 23.12 -3.22 10.47
N ILE A 139 22.06 -3.89 10.05
CA ILE A 139 20.86 -3.26 9.47
C ILE A 139 19.61 -3.69 10.20
N GLU A 140 18.71 -2.75 10.40
CA GLU A 140 17.36 -2.97 10.92
C GLU A 140 16.36 -2.54 9.85
N GLY A 141 15.31 -3.31 9.66
CA GLY A 141 14.31 -2.98 8.66
C GLY A 141 13.03 -3.81 8.78
N TYR A 142 12.13 -3.56 7.85
CA TYR A 142 10.81 -4.18 7.81
C TYR A 142 10.70 -5.14 6.64
N LEU A 143 10.20 -6.35 6.90
CA LEU A 143 9.95 -7.34 5.86
C LEU A 143 8.83 -6.89 4.94
N GLN A 144 9.07 -6.99 3.63
CA GLN A 144 8.11 -6.67 2.59
C GLN A 144 8.01 -7.83 1.60
N PRO A 145 6.80 -8.35 1.32
CA PRO A 145 6.64 -9.41 0.34
C PRO A 145 6.92 -8.87 -1.08
N PHE A 146 7.48 -9.72 -1.94
CA PHE A 146 7.58 -9.40 -3.35
C PHE A 146 6.19 -9.22 -3.97
N LYS A 147 6.01 -8.14 -4.70
CA LYS A 147 4.81 -7.93 -5.50
C LYS A 147 5.02 -8.53 -6.88
N LYS A 148 4.00 -9.21 -7.41
CA LYS A 148 4.06 -9.73 -8.77
C LYS A 148 4.38 -8.57 -9.74
N ALA A 149 5.53 -8.66 -10.39
CA ALA A 149 5.97 -7.66 -11.35
C ALA A 149 5.23 -7.82 -12.67
N ASN A 150 4.88 -6.70 -13.29
CA ASN A 150 4.53 -6.68 -14.71
C ASN A 150 5.79 -7.00 -15.54
N SER A 151 5.61 -7.37 -16.81
CA SER A 151 6.74 -7.59 -17.71
C SER A 151 7.68 -6.39 -17.74
N GLN A 152 8.99 -6.65 -17.67
CA GLN A 152 9.99 -5.58 -17.77
C GLN A 152 10.03 -5.03 -19.19
N PRO A 153 9.98 -3.71 -19.41
CA PRO A 153 10.23 -3.11 -20.71
C PRO A 153 11.62 -3.49 -21.23
N LYS A 154 11.73 -3.75 -22.54
CA LYS A 154 12.98 -4.21 -23.15
C LYS A 154 14.08 -3.15 -23.23
N ASP A 155 13.69 -1.86 -23.21
CA ASP A 155 14.59 -0.71 -23.45
C ASP A 155 15.02 -0.01 -22.15
N LEU A 156 15.09 -0.74 -21.03
CA LEU A 156 15.59 -0.16 -19.78
C LEU A 156 17.12 -0.20 -19.72
N PRO A 157 17.75 0.84 -19.12
CA PRO A 157 19.14 0.77 -18.74
C PRO A 157 19.42 -0.46 -17.89
N VAL A 158 20.60 -1.07 -18.04
CA VAL A 158 20.99 -2.35 -17.42
C VAL A 158 20.83 -2.35 -15.88
N ASN A 159 21.05 -1.19 -15.25
CA ASN A 159 20.94 -1.03 -13.80
C ASN A 159 19.54 -0.63 -13.32
N GLN A 160 18.53 -0.59 -14.21
CA GLN A 160 17.17 -0.18 -13.87
C GLN A 160 16.15 -1.31 -14.07
N VAL A 161 15.20 -1.41 -13.14
CA VAL A 161 14.11 -2.38 -13.15
C VAL A 161 12.78 -1.68 -12.85
N ASN A 162 11.66 -2.33 -13.21
CA ASN A 162 10.32 -1.79 -12.97
C ASN A 162 9.70 -2.20 -11.64
N ALA A 163 10.28 -3.19 -10.96
CA ALA A 163 9.80 -3.69 -9.66
C ALA A 163 10.94 -4.31 -8.87
N ILE A 164 10.74 -4.55 -7.57
CA ILE A 164 11.63 -5.36 -6.76
C ILE A 164 11.26 -6.82 -7.02
N ASP A 165 12.17 -7.56 -7.67
CA ASP A 165 12.00 -8.99 -7.94
C ASP A 165 13.36 -9.68 -7.92
N PHE A 166 13.46 -10.82 -7.21
CA PHE A 166 14.66 -11.62 -7.12
C PHE A 166 15.14 -12.15 -8.50
N LYS A 167 14.22 -12.28 -9.45
CA LYS A 167 14.52 -12.75 -10.83
C LYS A 167 15.45 -11.83 -11.62
N TYR A 168 15.63 -10.59 -11.19
CA TYR A 168 16.55 -9.65 -11.84
C TYR A 168 18.00 -9.80 -11.39
N TYR A 169 18.28 -10.77 -10.53
CA TYR A 169 19.60 -11.04 -9.98
C TYR A 169 20.01 -12.48 -10.24
N ASP A 170 21.24 -12.66 -10.65
CA ASP A 170 21.84 -14.00 -10.84
C ASP A 170 22.46 -14.50 -9.50
N LEU A 171 21.61 -14.60 -8.48
CA LEU A 171 21.96 -14.97 -7.11
C LEU A 171 20.88 -15.85 -6.50
N LEU A 172 21.28 -16.71 -5.55
CA LEU A 172 20.35 -17.43 -4.68
C LEU A 172 19.83 -16.49 -3.59
N ILE A 173 18.72 -15.83 -3.88
CA ILE A 173 18.09 -14.82 -3.01
C ILE A 173 16.84 -15.40 -2.36
N SER A 174 16.52 -14.95 -1.13
CA SER A 174 15.22 -15.19 -0.51
C SER A 174 14.08 -14.84 -1.46
N LYS A 175 13.11 -15.74 -1.59
CA LYS A 175 11.98 -15.57 -2.52
C LYS A 175 10.71 -15.07 -1.84
N ASP A 176 10.69 -15.03 -0.51
CA ASP A 176 9.50 -14.67 0.25
C ASP A 176 9.42 -13.17 0.51
N PHE A 177 10.52 -12.57 0.94
CA PHE A 177 10.58 -11.17 1.37
C PHE A 177 11.86 -10.48 0.91
N TYR A 178 11.77 -9.18 0.74
CA TYR A 178 12.89 -8.25 0.78
C TYR A 178 12.79 -7.38 2.04
N LEU A 179 13.87 -6.74 2.44
CA LEU A 179 13.89 -5.84 3.60
C LEU A 179 13.81 -4.38 3.15
N GLN A 180 12.88 -3.62 3.69
CA GLN A 180 12.88 -2.16 3.62
C GLN A 180 13.73 -1.62 4.77
N LEU A 181 14.83 -0.96 4.46
CA LEU A 181 15.77 -0.43 5.45
C LEU A 181 15.09 0.64 6.31
N ALA A 182 15.26 0.52 7.63
CA ALA A 182 14.89 1.53 8.60
C ALA A 182 16.14 2.20 9.21
N LYS A 183 17.18 1.42 9.49
CA LYS A 183 18.40 1.90 10.14
C LYS A 183 19.60 1.06 9.70
N SER A 184 20.78 1.66 9.64
CA SER A 184 22.04 0.95 9.41
C SER A 184 23.16 1.52 10.27
N SER A 185 24.12 0.66 10.59
CA SER A 185 25.37 1.03 11.27
C SER A 185 26.54 0.32 10.61
N PRO A 186 27.43 1.05 9.89
CA PRO A 186 27.44 2.50 9.63
C PRO A 186 26.20 2.99 8.88
N MET A 187 25.84 4.27 9.10
CA MET A 187 24.68 4.89 8.45
C MET A 187 24.89 5.07 6.94
N ASP A 188 23.89 4.78 6.16
CA ASP A 188 23.85 5.03 4.72
C ASP A 188 23.26 6.43 4.43
N ASN A 189 24.13 7.42 4.35
CA ASN A 189 23.74 8.84 4.18
C ASN A 189 23.49 9.22 2.70
N GLN A 190 23.64 8.31 1.77
CA GLN A 190 23.51 8.61 0.33
C GLN A 190 22.13 8.37 -0.23
N VAL A 191 21.24 7.80 0.56
CA VAL A 191 19.85 7.51 0.19
C VAL A 191 18.89 8.09 1.22
N ALA A 192 17.73 8.56 0.78
CA ALA A 192 16.67 8.98 1.70
C ALA A 192 15.88 7.75 2.18
N ILE A 193 15.72 7.60 3.48
CA ILE A 193 14.92 6.51 4.05
C ILE A 193 13.46 6.65 3.58
N ILE A 194 12.86 5.52 3.21
CA ILE A 194 11.45 5.48 2.80
C ILE A 194 10.58 5.55 4.06
N PRO A 195 9.68 6.53 4.17
CA PRO A 195 8.81 6.65 5.31
C PRO A 195 7.88 5.43 5.47
N LEU A 196 7.49 5.16 6.70
CA LEU A 196 6.48 4.14 6.98
C LEU A 196 5.13 4.56 6.39
N PRO A 197 4.24 3.60 6.08
CA PRO A 197 2.94 3.90 5.51
C PRO A 197 2.09 4.69 6.50
N GLU A 198 1.36 5.68 6.01
CA GLU A 198 0.35 6.37 6.80
C GLU A 198 -0.83 5.43 7.06
N LEU A 199 -1.09 5.17 8.34
CA LEU A 199 -2.17 4.29 8.80
C LEU A 199 -3.47 5.09 8.95
N SER A 200 -4.06 5.50 7.84
CA SER A 200 -5.33 6.22 7.80
C SER A 200 -6.50 5.24 7.64
N ASN A 201 -7.59 5.47 8.39
CA ASN A 201 -8.83 4.71 8.22
C ASN A 201 -9.61 5.09 6.96
N GLY A 202 -9.18 6.16 6.26
CA GLY A 202 -9.84 6.66 5.06
C GLY A 202 -11.23 7.25 5.33
N PRO A 203 -11.92 7.70 4.29
CA PRO A 203 -13.22 8.37 4.44
C PRO A 203 -14.42 7.41 4.49
N HIS A 204 -14.20 6.09 4.58
CA HIS A 204 -15.26 5.09 4.46
C HIS A 204 -16.37 5.25 5.51
N PHE A 205 -16.01 5.59 6.75
CA PHE A 205 -16.99 5.84 7.81
C PHE A 205 -17.92 7.02 7.46
N SER A 206 -17.37 8.14 7.00
CA SER A 206 -18.16 9.32 6.62
C SER A 206 -19.10 9.01 5.45
N TYR A 207 -18.63 8.27 4.45
CA TYR A 207 -19.48 7.84 3.34
C TYR A 207 -20.59 6.86 3.77
N ALA A 208 -20.32 5.97 4.71
CA ALA A 208 -21.33 5.06 5.24
C ALA A 208 -22.49 5.86 5.89
N ILE A 209 -22.16 6.83 6.74
CA ILE A 209 -23.14 7.73 7.36
C ILE A 209 -23.89 8.56 6.31
N GLN A 210 -23.19 9.07 5.31
CA GLN A 210 -23.82 9.84 4.22
C GLN A 210 -24.88 9.04 3.47
N TRP A 211 -24.64 7.76 3.18
CA TRP A 211 -25.62 6.87 2.54
C TRP A 211 -26.84 6.63 3.42
N ILE A 212 -26.67 6.49 4.75
CA ILE A 212 -27.80 6.40 5.69
C ILE A 212 -28.63 7.69 5.66
N LEU A 213 -27.97 8.84 5.71
CA LEU A 213 -28.67 10.14 5.66
C LEU A 213 -29.49 10.29 4.37
N PHE A 214 -28.94 9.89 3.23
CA PHE A 214 -29.68 9.89 1.97
C PHE A 214 -30.89 8.96 2.01
N ALA A 215 -30.74 7.75 2.57
CA ALA A 215 -31.85 6.81 2.73
C ALA A 215 -32.97 7.40 3.61
N LEU A 216 -32.64 8.17 4.65
CA LEU A 216 -33.59 8.81 5.55
C LEU A 216 -34.28 10.04 4.92
N LEU A 217 -33.58 10.78 4.07
CA LEU A 217 -34.12 11.97 3.39
C LEU A 217 -35.14 11.63 2.27
N LEU A 218 -34.97 10.47 1.63
CA LEU A 218 -35.84 10.06 0.53
C LEU A 218 -37.36 9.97 0.93
N PRO A 219 -37.73 9.29 2.04
CA PRO A 219 -39.14 9.25 2.46
C PRO A 219 -39.69 10.62 2.82
N ILE A 220 -38.85 11.50 3.37
CA ILE A 220 -39.26 12.89 3.71
C ILE A 220 -39.57 13.65 2.42
N GLY A 221 -38.72 13.61 1.42
CA GLY A 221 -38.94 14.22 0.12
C GLY A 221 -40.18 13.67 -0.58
N TRP A 222 -40.35 12.36 -0.57
CA TRP A 222 -41.56 11.70 -1.12
C TRP A 222 -42.84 12.16 -0.41
N TYR A 223 -42.82 12.24 0.92
CA TYR A 223 -43.96 12.72 1.71
C TYR A 223 -44.32 14.17 1.36
N ILE A 224 -43.34 15.06 1.24
CA ILE A 224 -43.56 16.48 0.89
C ILE A 224 -44.18 16.58 -0.51
N LEU A 225 -43.71 15.84 -1.49
CA LEU A 225 -44.25 15.81 -2.85
C LEU A 225 -45.72 15.35 -2.84
N LEU A 226 -46.03 14.26 -2.12
CA LEU A 226 -47.39 13.73 -2.01
C LEU A 226 -48.36 14.74 -1.34
N LYS A 227 -47.87 15.44 -0.31
CA LYS A 227 -48.67 16.46 0.41
C LYS A 227 -48.96 17.66 -0.47
N ASN A 228 -48.01 18.12 -1.27
CA ASN A 228 -48.22 19.29 -2.14
C ASN A 228 -49.21 19.00 -3.28
N GLU A 229 -49.08 17.83 -3.94
CA GLU A 229 -50.05 17.45 -4.98
C GLU A 229 -51.48 17.29 -4.43
N SER A 230 -51.64 16.89 -3.15
CA SER A 230 -52.95 16.76 -2.56
C SER A 230 -53.59 18.10 -2.17
N LYS A 231 -52.88 19.22 -2.29
CA LYS A 231 -53.42 20.58 -2.08
C LYS A 231 -53.85 21.24 -3.39
N GLU A 232 -53.36 20.78 -4.53
CA GLU A 232 -53.65 21.32 -5.85
C GLU A 232 -54.85 20.63 -6.55
N VAL A 233 -55.43 19.62 -5.93
CA VAL A 233 -56.62 18.88 -6.35
C VAL A 233 -57.74 19.09 -5.34
#